data_537d29d56572da2b4b0699cf9441dbf0
#
_entry.id   537d29d56572da2b4b0699cf9441dbf0
#
_cell.length_a   1.000
_cell.length_b   1.000
_cell.length_c   1.000
_cell.angle_alpha   90.00
_cell.angle_beta   90.00
_cell.angle_gamma   90.00
#
_symmetry.space_group_name_H-M   'P 1'
#
loop_
_entity.id
_entity.type
_entity.pdbx_description
1 polymer ?
#
loop_
_entity_poly.entity_id
_entity_poly.type
_entity_poly.pdbx_seq_one_letter_code
_entity_poly.pdbx_strand_id
1 'polypeptide(L)'
;MSGEQQLLWLRCETKPFEHRSALTPITARKLIDAGFKLVVERDPQRFFADEEFDKVGCELAENNSWPKAPPNAIIIGLKELPPNDDSPLIHTHVMFGHCYKQQAGYQEILNRFKRGGGTLLDMEFLQDEHTKRRVAAFGFHAGFNGSAVGLLALGSMVSGEGSLGELKPFKDEDELIARGKKEFNQVVSKLGRHPRALVIGALGRCGSGAVNFFKKIGMDKEDIVEWDMAETAKGGPFQEILEADIFINCIYLTSKIPSFITHETITAAGSSRQLRVVVDVSCDTTNPNNPIPIYDVNTTFDAPTVPVKLDGGVPSLEVCSIDHLPTLLPREASEQFSNDLLPTLLQLKTMDRSKVWTEARDLFHKMANSI
;
A
#
# COMPACT_ATOMS: atom_id res chain seq x y z
N MET A 1 -18.15 39.67 -5.51
CA MET A 1 -18.27 38.87 -4.30
C MET A 1 -17.11 37.90 -4.32
N SER A 2 -16.09 38.11 -3.47
CA SER A 2 -15.00 37.15 -3.31
C SER A 2 -15.59 35.91 -2.65
N GLY A 3 -15.87 34.88 -3.44
CA GLY A 3 -16.32 33.62 -2.89
C GLY A 3 -15.29 33.11 -1.89
N GLU A 4 -15.75 32.65 -0.73
CA GLU A 4 -14.90 32.05 0.29
C GLU A 4 -14.09 30.90 -0.34
N GLN A 5 -12.77 30.93 -0.19
CA GLN A 5 -11.90 29.88 -0.75
C GLN A 5 -12.19 28.55 -0.05
N GLN A 6 -12.36 27.48 -0.82
CA GLN A 6 -12.50 26.15 -0.21
C GLN A 6 -11.23 25.81 0.59
N LEU A 7 -11.42 25.54 1.88
CA LEU A 7 -10.36 25.15 2.79
C LEU A 7 -10.10 23.63 2.70
N LEU A 8 -8.88 23.26 2.41
CA LEU A 8 -8.38 21.89 2.52
C LEU A 8 -7.42 21.80 3.70
N TRP A 9 -7.56 20.77 4.52
CA TRP A 9 -6.75 20.54 5.70
C TRP A 9 -6.07 19.19 5.59
N LEU A 10 -4.76 19.17 5.33
CA LEU A 10 -3.96 17.94 5.33
C LEU A 10 -3.62 17.60 6.78
N ARG A 11 -4.23 16.54 7.30
CA ARG A 11 -3.93 16.04 8.64
C ARG A 11 -2.63 15.23 8.67
N CYS A 12 -2.01 15.15 9.83
CA CYS A 12 -0.92 14.21 10.08
C CYS A 12 -1.43 12.76 10.08
N GLU A 13 -0.53 11.81 9.85
CA GLU A 13 -0.82 10.39 9.97
C GLU A 13 -0.44 9.89 11.38
N THR A 14 -1.25 8.98 11.91
CA THR A 14 -1.06 8.43 13.26
C THR A 14 -0.65 6.96 13.25
N LYS A 15 -0.75 6.30 12.09
CA LYS A 15 -0.31 4.92 11.94
C LYS A 15 1.22 4.85 12.04
N PRO A 16 1.78 3.98 12.91
CA PRO A 16 3.23 3.79 12.97
C PRO A 16 3.83 3.43 11.61
N PHE A 17 5.01 3.96 11.33
CA PHE A 17 5.76 3.75 10.07
C PHE A 17 5.07 4.31 8.81
N GLU A 18 4.02 5.13 8.92
CA GLU A 18 3.41 5.77 7.76
C GLU A 18 4.12 7.10 7.47
N HIS A 19 5.03 7.06 6.50
CA HIS A 19 5.82 8.22 6.09
C HIS A 19 5.29 8.89 4.82
N ARG A 20 4.29 8.30 4.16
CA ARG A 20 3.65 8.86 2.96
C ARG A 20 2.72 10.02 3.31
N SER A 21 2.33 10.76 2.29
CA SER A 21 1.34 11.82 2.38
C SER A 21 0.37 11.76 1.21
N ALA A 22 -0.90 12.10 1.45
CA ALA A 22 -1.91 12.21 0.39
C ALA A 22 -1.65 13.41 -0.54
N LEU A 23 -1.01 14.46 -0.02
CA LEU A 23 -0.54 15.62 -0.79
C LEU A 23 0.97 15.76 -0.66
N THR A 24 1.59 16.25 -1.72
CA THR A 24 3.00 16.66 -1.72
C THR A 24 3.10 18.18 -1.79
N PRO A 25 4.24 18.81 -1.47
CA PRO A 25 4.42 20.24 -1.65
C PRO A 25 4.09 20.71 -3.08
N ILE A 26 4.43 19.91 -4.09
CA ILE A 26 4.16 20.21 -5.50
C ILE A 26 2.64 20.25 -5.78
N THR A 27 1.90 19.25 -5.33
CA THR A 27 0.45 19.21 -5.56
C THR A 27 -0.29 20.20 -4.67
N ALA A 28 0.20 20.45 -3.45
CA ALA A 28 -0.29 21.51 -2.59
C ALA A 28 -0.18 22.90 -3.29
N ARG A 29 0.96 23.21 -3.91
CA ARG A 29 1.13 24.44 -4.69
C ARG A 29 0.11 24.53 -5.81
N LYS A 30 -0.09 23.47 -6.59
CA LYS A 30 -1.07 23.45 -7.69
C LYS A 30 -2.51 23.69 -7.20
N LEU A 31 -2.88 23.17 -6.02
CA LEU A 31 -4.17 23.43 -5.39
C LEU A 31 -4.30 24.90 -4.95
N ILE A 32 -3.25 25.48 -4.37
CA ILE A 32 -3.22 26.90 -4.01
C ILE A 32 -3.37 27.78 -5.27
N ASP A 33 -2.64 27.48 -6.33
CA ASP A 33 -2.73 28.20 -7.61
C ASP A 33 -4.13 28.09 -8.25
N ALA A 34 -4.82 26.97 -8.01
CA ALA A 34 -6.21 26.80 -8.39
C ALA A 34 -7.20 27.52 -7.44
N GLY A 35 -6.71 28.21 -6.41
CA GLY A 35 -7.50 29.05 -5.51
C GLY A 35 -8.15 28.28 -4.35
N PHE A 36 -7.54 27.19 -3.88
CA PHE A 36 -7.84 26.60 -2.58
C PHE A 36 -7.00 27.27 -1.48
N LYS A 37 -7.49 27.27 -0.25
CA LYS A 37 -6.67 27.53 0.93
C LYS A 37 -6.21 26.18 1.49
N LEU A 38 -4.91 26.03 1.77
CA LEU A 38 -4.35 24.81 2.34
C LEU A 38 -3.78 25.07 3.73
N VAL A 39 -4.21 24.26 4.67
CA VAL A 39 -3.59 24.11 5.99
C VAL A 39 -2.98 22.71 6.07
N VAL A 40 -1.76 22.61 6.58
CA VAL A 40 -1.01 21.35 6.69
C VAL A 40 -0.59 21.18 8.13
N GLU A 41 -0.97 20.09 8.77
CA GLU A 41 -0.49 19.76 10.11
C GLU A 41 0.99 19.40 10.09
N ARG A 42 1.70 19.84 11.12
CA ARG A 42 3.07 19.39 11.39
C ARG A 42 3.07 17.89 11.65
N ASP A 43 4.00 17.19 11.01
CA ASP A 43 4.06 15.73 11.12
C ASP A 43 5.52 15.25 11.13
N PRO A 44 6.05 14.85 12.30
CA PRO A 44 7.46 14.45 12.42
C PRO A 44 7.79 13.14 11.72
N GLN A 45 6.78 12.33 11.40
CA GLN A 45 7.02 11.07 10.67
C GLN A 45 6.83 11.19 9.14
N ARG A 46 6.15 12.25 8.67
CA ARG A 46 5.98 12.48 7.23
C ARG A 46 7.32 12.70 6.56
N PHE A 47 7.54 12.06 5.42
CA PHE A 47 8.81 12.15 4.68
C PHE A 47 9.11 13.57 4.16
N PHE A 48 8.06 14.31 3.76
CA PHE A 48 8.18 15.71 3.35
C PHE A 48 8.28 16.60 4.60
N ALA A 49 9.33 17.40 4.68
CA ALA A 49 9.48 18.33 5.80
C ALA A 49 8.37 19.40 5.80
N ASP A 50 7.98 19.86 6.99
CA ASP A 50 6.96 20.90 7.14
C ASP A 50 7.33 22.16 6.37
N GLU A 51 8.63 22.51 6.34
CA GLU A 51 9.16 23.68 5.62
C GLU A 51 9.00 23.57 4.10
N GLU A 52 8.89 22.37 3.54
CA GLU A 52 8.62 22.20 2.11
C GLU A 52 7.18 22.67 1.76
N PHE A 53 6.22 22.44 2.68
CA PHE A 53 4.85 22.91 2.51
C PHE A 53 4.72 24.42 2.79
N ASP A 54 5.41 24.94 3.80
CA ASP A 54 5.44 26.37 4.10
C ASP A 54 5.97 27.18 2.91
N LYS A 55 7.08 26.74 2.31
CA LYS A 55 7.69 27.37 1.12
C LYS A 55 6.78 27.49 -0.09
N VAL A 56 5.81 26.61 -0.22
CA VAL A 56 4.84 26.64 -1.33
C VAL A 56 3.56 27.39 -0.98
N GLY A 57 3.46 27.94 0.25
CA GLY A 57 2.37 28.81 0.67
C GLY A 57 1.26 28.11 1.45
N CYS A 58 1.51 26.93 2.00
CA CYS A 58 0.60 26.31 2.95
C CYS A 58 0.71 26.99 4.33
N GLU A 59 -0.40 27.11 5.03
CA GLU A 59 -0.42 27.45 6.46
C GLU A 59 -0.08 26.20 7.27
N LEU A 60 0.85 26.29 8.23
CA LEU A 60 1.19 25.17 9.10
C LEU A 60 0.33 25.21 10.38
N ALA A 61 -0.22 24.06 10.75
CA ALA A 61 -0.99 23.85 11.97
C ALA A 61 -0.32 22.84 12.91
N GLU A 62 -0.72 22.85 14.16
CA GLU A 62 -0.23 21.89 15.15
C GLU A 62 -0.64 20.45 14.79
N ASN A 63 0.19 19.50 15.17
CA ASN A 63 -0.08 18.06 14.99
C ASN A 63 -1.42 17.68 15.65
N ASN A 64 -2.23 16.87 14.98
CA ASN A 64 -3.56 16.41 15.44
C ASN A 64 -4.55 17.54 15.79
N SER A 65 -4.47 18.69 15.13
CA SER A 65 -5.37 19.83 15.38
C SER A 65 -6.62 19.85 14.48
N TRP A 66 -6.69 18.99 13.46
CA TRP A 66 -7.80 18.90 12.52
C TRP A 66 -9.21 18.80 13.15
N PRO A 67 -9.42 18.19 14.35
CA PRO A 67 -10.75 18.18 14.96
C PRO A 67 -11.28 19.57 15.30
N LYS A 68 -10.39 20.56 15.41
CA LYS A 68 -10.69 21.98 15.67
C LYS A 68 -10.69 22.84 14.40
N ALA A 69 -10.51 22.23 13.22
CA ALA A 69 -10.58 22.94 11.95
C ALA A 69 -11.97 23.59 11.76
N PRO A 70 -12.08 24.67 10.98
CA PRO A 70 -13.37 25.24 10.63
C PRO A 70 -14.33 24.19 10.06
N PRO A 71 -15.63 24.22 10.38
CA PRO A 71 -16.58 23.17 9.95
C PRO A 71 -16.68 22.98 8.44
N ASN A 72 -16.36 23.99 7.64
CA ASN A 72 -16.34 23.92 6.17
C ASN A 72 -15.04 23.38 5.59
N ALA A 73 -14.05 23.02 6.43
CA ALA A 73 -12.81 22.41 5.99
C ALA A 73 -13.06 20.98 5.48
N ILE A 74 -12.40 20.63 4.38
CA ILE A 74 -12.30 19.24 3.92
C ILE A 74 -11.00 18.68 4.46
N ILE A 75 -11.10 17.64 5.28
CA ILE A 75 -9.94 16.99 5.90
C ILE A 75 -9.40 15.94 4.94
N ILE A 76 -8.14 16.10 4.54
CA ILE A 76 -7.43 15.14 3.70
C ILE A 76 -6.47 14.36 4.59
N GLY A 77 -6.55 13.05 4.55
CA GLY A 77 -5.64 12.13 5.21
C GLY A 77 -5.30 10.97 4.29
N LEU A 78 -4.48 10.07 4.73
CA LEU A 78 -4.12 8.87 3.97
C LEU A 78 -4.75 7.63 4.61
N LYS A 79 -4.38 7.32 5.83
CA LYS A 79 -4.82 6.10 6.53
C LYS A 79 -6.03 6.36 7.43
N GLU A 80 -6.52 5.29 8.03
CA GLU A 80 -7.62 5.31 8.99
C GLU A 80 -7.36 6.23 10.19
N LEU A 81 -8.42 6.69 10.81
CA LEU A 81 -8.36 7.47 12.04
C LEU A 81 -7.91 6.57 13.22
N PRO A 82 -7.31 7.18 14.28
CA PRO A 82 -6.88 6.44 15.45
C PRO A 82 -8.02 5.59 16.03
N PRO A 83 -7.74 4.34 16.42
CA PRO A 83 -8.69 3.52 17.15
C PRO A 83 -8.99 4.12 18.55
N ASN A 84 -10.08 3.72 19.15
CA ASN A 84 -10.51 4.12 20.51
C ASN A 84 -10.87 5.62 20.68
N ASP A 85 -11.08 6.34 19.58
CA ASP A 85 -11.68 7.68 19.62
C ASP A 85 -13.13 7.57 19.15
N ASP A 86 -14.07 7.89 20.03
CA ASP A 86 -15.52 7.84 19.77
C ASP A 86 -16.13 9.24 19.50
N SER A 87 -15.32 10.28 19.37
CA SER A 87 -15.78 11.63 19.09
C SER A 87 -16.55 11.71 17.75
N PRO A 88 -17.63 12.51 17.69
CA PRO A 88 -18.36 12.73 16.44
C PRO A 88 -17.48 13.39 15.38
N LEU A 89 -17.60 12.94 14.12
CA LEU A 89 -16.88 13.49 12.98
C LEU A 89 -17.79 14.48 12.24
N ILE A 90 -17.45 15.76 12.31
CA ILE A 90 -18.26 16.85 11.75
C ILE A 90 -17.86 17.28 10.34
N HIS A 91 -16.65 16.92 9.91
CA HIS A 91 -16.06 17.37 8.64
C HIS A 91 -16.32 16.37 7.51
N THR A 92 -16.16 16.84 6.28
CA THR A 92 -15.95 15.95 5.13
C THR A 92 -14.51 15.47 5.16
N HIS A 93 -14.30 14.15 5.12
CA HIS A 93 -12.99 13.50 5.07
C HIS A 93 -12.75 12.84 3.72
N VAL A 94 -11.57 13.05 3.16
CA VAL A 94 -11.05 12.35 1.98
C VAL A 94 -9.86 11.50 2.45
N MET A 95 -10.06 10.20 2.59
CA MET A 95 -9.05 9.28 3.12
C MET A 95 -9.39 7.83 2.77
N PHE A 96 -8.48 6.88 3.02
CA PHE A 96 -8.82 5.45 3.06
C PHE A 96 -9.49 5.13 4.40
N GLY A 97 -10.79 4.91 4.37
CA GLY A 97 -11.58 4.69 5.59
C GLY A 97 -11.57 3.23 6.08
N HIS A 98 -11.27 2.29 5.19
CA HIS A 98 -11.27 0.83 5.46
C HIS A 98 -12.57 0.31 6.11
N CYS A 99 -13.73 0.91 5.77
CA CYS A 99 -14.99 0.54 6.39
C CYS A 99 -16.09 0.03 5.42
N TYR A 100 -15.95 0.22 4.11
CA TYR A 100 -17.00 -0.14 3.16
C TYR A 100 -16.99 -1.62 2.74
N LYS A 101 -15.96 -2.37 3.10
CA LYS A 101 -15.87 -3.83 2.93
C LYS A 101 -16.15 -4.59 4.22
N GLN A 102 -16.76 -3.93 5.20
CA GLN A 102 -17.08 -4.50 6.52
C GLN A 102 -15.84 -4.98 7.30
N GLN A 103 -14.72 -4.26 7.13
CA GLN A 103 -13.51 -4.51 7.92
C GLN A 103 -13.78 -4.30 9.42
N ALA A 104 -12.91 -4.84 10.27
CA ALA A 104 -13.06 -4.71 11.73
C ALA A 104 -13.17 -3.23 12.15
N GLY A 105 -14.14 -2.88 12.99
CA GLY A 105 -14.37 -1.51 13.46
C GLY A 105 -15.13 -0.59 12.49
N TYR A 106 -15.63 -1.10 11.37
CA TYR A 106 -16.28 -0.27 10.36
C TYR A 106 -17.56 0.44 10.88
N GLN A 107 -18.32 -0.22 11.74
CA GLN A 107 -19.56 0.34 12.29
C GLN A 107 -19.28 1.53 13.21
N GLU A 108 -18.25 1.45 14.02
CA GLU A 108 -17.82 2.51 14.92
C GLU A 108 -17.46 3.78 14.13
N ILE A 109 -16.66 3.63 13.07
CA ILE A 109 -16.26 4.75 12.21
C ILE A 109 -17.49 5.38 11.53
N LEU A 110 -18.35 4.58 10.92
CA LEU A 110 -19.56 5.09 10.26
C LEU A 110 -20.51 5.76 11.25
N ASN A 111 -20.67 5.23 12.47
CA ASN A 111 -21.47 5.84 13.52
C ASN A 111 -20.93 7.20 13.99
N ARG A 112 -19.59 7.37 14.02
CA ARG A 112 -18.98 8.68 14.32
C ARG A 112 -19.38 9.74 13.31
N PHE A 113 -19.36 9.41 12.00
CA PHE A 113 -19.84 10.30 10.94
C PHE A 113 -21.35 10.60 11.08
N LYS A 114 -22.17 9.58 11.36
CA LYS A 114 -23.62 9.78 11.57
C LYS A 114 -23.91 10.74 12.72
N ARG A 115 -23.22 10.57 13.85
CA ARG A 115 -23.39 11.46 15.03
C ARG A 115 -22.91 12.88 14.79
N GLY A 116 -21.84 13.04 14.01
CA GLY A 116 -21.26 14.36 13.73
C GLY A 116 -21.87 15.09 12.55
N GLY A 117 -22.57 14.38 11.67
CA GLY A 117 -23.08 14.94 10.41
C GLY A 117 -22.01 15.13 9.34
N GLY A 118 -20.81 14.58 9.54
CA GLY A 118 -19.72 14.60 8.57
C GLY A 118 -19.91 13.57 7.45
N THR A 119 -18.98 13.53 6.51
CA THR A 119 -19.04 12.66 5.32
C THR A 119 -17.68 12.02 5.07
N LEU A 120 -17.67 10.73 4.76
CA LEU A 120 -16.47 10.02 4.30
C LEU A 120 -16.50 9.87 2.77
N LEU A 121 -15.53 10.46 2.12
CA LEU A 121 -15.24 10.26 0.69
C LEU A 121 -14.03 9.33 0.59
N ASP A 122 -14.31 8.03 0.59
CA ASP A 122 -13.27 7.00 0.69
C ASP A 122 -12.47 6.89 -0.61
N MET A 123 -11.16 7.17 -0.53
CA MET A 123 -10.25 7.15 -1.68
C MET A 123 -10.14 5.77 -2.34
N GLU A 124 -10.45 4.69 -1.64
CA GLU A 124 -10.46 3.35 -2.22
C GLU A 124 -11.54 3.19 -3.30
N PHE A 125 -12.62 3.96 -3.19
CA PHE A 125 -13.79 3.86 -4.06
C PHE A 125 -13.96 5.04 -5.02
N LEU A 126 -13.01 5.98 -5.04
CA LEU A 126 -12.99 7.04 -6.05
C LEU A 126 -12.64 6.44 -7.41
N GLN A 127 -13.57 6.52 -8.35
CA GLN A 127 -13.41 5.96 -9.69
C GLN A 127 -13.47 7.05 -10.74
N ASP A 128 -12.57 6.96 -11.70
CA ASP A 128 -12.62 7.80 -12.89
C ASP A 128 -13.91 7.55 -13.67
N GLU A 129 -14.56 8.61 -14.09
CA GLU A 129 -15.88 8.56 -14.73
C GLU A 129 -15.91 7.71 -16.00
N HIS A 130 -14.82 7.76 -16.79
CA HIS A 130 -14.76 7.12 -18.10
C HIS A 130 -14.18 5.72 -18.02
N THR A 131 -13.07 5.56 -17.30
CA THR A 131 -12.34 4.28 -17.25
C THR A 131 -12.86 3.33 -16.17
N LYS A 132 -13.64 3.84 -15.21
CA LYS A 132 -14.09 3.12 -14.01
C LYS A 132 -12.95 2.55 -13.16
N ARG A 133 -11.73 2.96 -13.43
CA ARG A 133 -10.58 2.59 -12.60
C ARG A 133 -10.47 3.53 -11.41
N ARG A 134 -9.90 3.04 -10.32
CA ARG A 134 -9.56 3.85 -9.16
C ARG A 134 -8.66 5.02 -9.59
N VAL A 135 -9.01 6.25 -9.18
CA VAL A 135 -8.32 7.48 -9.60
C VAL A 135 -6.87 7.53 -9.12
N ALA A 136 -6.60 7.06 -7.90
CA ALA A 136 -5.25 6.99 -7.35
C ALA A 136 -5.06 5.71 -6.53
N ALA A 137 -3.87 5.13 -6.57
CA ALA A 137 -3.54 3.95 -5.77
C ALA A 137 -2.02 3.77 -5.67
N PHE A 138 -1.58 3.11 -4.62
CA PHE A 138 -0.18 2.83 -4.34
C PHE A 138 0.31 1.49 -4.91
N GLY A 139 -0.49 0.81 -5.73
CA GLY A 139 -0.23 -0.58 -6.15
C GLY A 139 1.14 -0.77 -6.80
N PHE A 140 1.58 0.15 -7.67
CA PHE A 140 2.90 0.04 -8.30
C PHE A 140 4.01 -0.03 -7.25
N HIS A 141 4.06 0.94 -6.32
CA HIS A 141 5.09 0.95 -5.27
C HIS A 141 4.91 -0.17 -4.25
N ALA A 142 3.69 -0.71 -4.07
CA ALA A 142 3.51 -1.89 -3.24
C ALA A 142 4.23 -3.10 -3.82
N GLY A 143 4.08 -3.38 -5.12
CA GLY A 143 4.79 -4.46 -5.79
C GLY A 143 6.29 -4.21 -5.89
N PHE A 144 6.69 -3.00 -6.27
CA PHE A 144 8.09 -2.61 -6.41
C PHE A 144 8.87 -2.80 -5.08
N ASN A 145 8.34 -2.25 -4.01
CA ASN A 145 8.96 -2.36 -2.68
C ASN A 145 8.84 -3.76 -2.09
N GLY A 146 7.72 -4.47 -2.36
CA GLY A 146 7.57 -5.87 -1.96
C GLY A 146 8.65 -6.76 -2.56
N SER A 147 8.97 -6.56 -3.86
CA SER A 147 10.06 -7.28 -4.52
C SER A 147 11.42 -6.92 -3.94
N ALA A 148 11.63 -5.67 -3.55
CA ALA A 148 12.85 -5.25 -2.86
C ALA A 148 13.00 -5.96 -1.51
N VAL A 149 11.94 -5.97 -0.68
CA VAL A 149 11.93 -6.71 0.59
C VAL A 149 12.19 -8.20 0.37
N GLY A 150 11.55 -8.80 -0.65
CA GLY A 150 11.75 -10.21 -1.00
C GLY A 150 13.21 -10.55 -1.35
N LEU A 151 13.88 -9.69 -2.12
CA LEU A 151 15.29 -9.87 -2.45
C LEU A 151 16.21 -9.71 -1.24
N LEU A 152 15.97 -8.68 -0.41
CA LEU A 152 16.74 -8.43 0.81
C LEU A 152 16.57 -9.59 1.81
N ALA A 153 15.37 -10.14 1.93
CA ALA A 153 15.10 -11.32 2.76
C ALA A 153 15.83 -12.56 2.24
N LEU A 154 15.81 -12.78 0.91
CA LEU A 154 16.56 -13.87 0.30
C LEU A 154 18.06 -13.73 0.59
N GLY A 155 18.61 -12.50 0.48
CA GLY A 155 20.01 -12.22 0.78
C GLY A 155 20.39 -12.54 2.22
N SER A 156 19.59 -12.13 3.20
CA SER A 156 19.76 -12.44 4.62
C SER A 156 19.78 -13.95 4.86
N MET A 157 18.83 -14.69 4.28
CA MET A 157 18.73 -16.15 4.43
C MET A 157 19.95 -16.88 3.83
N VAL A 158 20.35 -16.55 2.59
CA VAL A 158 21.48 -17.25 1.93
C VAL A 158 22.84 -16.87 2.52
N SER A 159 22.92 -15.75 3.22
CA SER A 159 24.10 -15.33 3.99
C SER A 159 24.18 -15.96 5.36
N GLY A 160 23.12 -16.67 5.82
CA GLY A 160 23.05 -17.30 7.12
C GLY A 160 22.74 -16.33 8.27
N GLU A 161 22.24 -15.14 7.96
CA GLU A 161 21.86 -14.13 8.95
C GLU A 161 20.44 -14.40 9.54
N GLY A 162 19.68 -15.31 8.91
CA GLY A 162 18.31 -15.63 9.31
C GLY A 162 17.26 -14.69 8.71
N SER A 163 16.22 -14.35 9.48
CA SER A 163 15.16 -13.45 9.05
C SER A 163 15.71 -12.03 8.82
N LEU A 164 15.10 -11.32 7.85
CA LEU A 164 15.50 -9.95 7.53
C LEU A 164 15.27 -9.02 8.74
N GLY A 165 16.27 -8.24 9.09
CA GLY A 165 16.21 -7.22 10.14
C GLY A 165 15.40 -5.98 9.73
N GLU A 166 15.29 -5.02 10.65
CA GLU A 166 14.56 -3.75 10.45
C GLU A 166 14.94 -3.07 9.13
N LEU A 167 13.93 -2.59 8.41
CA LEU A 167 14.06 -1.75 7.23
C LEU A 167 13.54 -0.34 7.54
N LYS A 168 14.32 0.66 7.14
CA LYS A 168 13.92 2.06 7.18
C LYS A 168 13.60 2.55 5.77
N PRO A 169 12.75 3.59 5.63
CA PRO A 169 12.51 4.20 4.34
C PRO A 169 13.80 4.62 3.66
N PHE A 170 13.90 4.36 2.37
CA PHE A 170 15.00 4.84 1.54
C PHE A 170 14.75 6.31 1.18
N LYS A 171 15.83 7.04 1.01
CA LYS A 171 15.79 8.44 0.62
C LYS A 171 15.10 8.64 -0.74
N ASP A 172 15.41 7.75 -1.69
CA ASP A 172 14.90 7.77 -3.04
C ASP A 172 15.05 6.37 -3.70
N GLU A 173 14.46 6.23 -4.89
CA GLU A 173 14.51 4.99 -5.66
C GLU A 173 15.95 4.59 -6.02
N ASP A 174 16.83 5.56 -6.31
CA ASP A 174 18.21 5.27 -6.70
C ASP A 174 18.96 4.58 -5.57
N GLU A 175 18.76 5.01 -4.33
CA GLU A 175 19.35 4.35 -3.14
C GLU A 175 18.83 2.92 -2.99
N LEU A 176 17.50 2.70 -3.14
CA LEU A 176 16.90 1.37 -3.07
C LEU A 176 17.43 0.46 -4.18
N ILE A 177 17.54 0.95 -5.41
CA ILE A 177 18.09 0.18 -6.54
C ILE A 177 19.58 -0.12 -6.35
N ALA A 178 20.37 0.82 -5.85
CA ALA A 178 21.77 0.56 -5.53
C ALA A 178 21.93 -0.54 -4.46
N ARG A 179 21.11 -0.49 -3.41
CA ARG A 179 21.05 -1.55 -2.39
C ARG A 179 20.61 -2.88 -3.00
N GLY A 180 19.56 -2.87 -3.83
CA GLY A 180 19.05 -4.06 -4.52
C GLY A 180 20.11 -4.72 -5.42
N LYS A 181 20.84 -3.93 -6.22
CA LYS A 181 21.94 -4.45 -7.06
C LYS A 181 23.05 -5.10 -6.25
N LYS A 182 23.45 -4.47 -5.15
CA LYS A 182 24.44 -5.04 -4.23
C LYS A 182 23.96 -6.38 -3.67
N GLU A 183 22.73 -6.43 -3.21
CA GLU A 183 22.12 -7.65 -2.65
C GLU A 183 21.99 -8.76 -3.71
N PHE A 184 21.52 -8.41 -4.92
CA PHE A 184 21.40 -9.35 -6.03
C PHE A 184 22.75 -10.04 -6.33
N ASN A 185 23.85 -9.25 -6.46
CA ASN A 185 25.19 -9.79 -6.68
C ASN A 185 25.65 -10.70 -5.54
N GLN A 186 25.33 -10.37 -4.30
CA GLN A 186 25.63 -11.20 -3.14
C GLN A 186 24.86 -12.52 -3.18
N VAL A 187 23.56 -12.47 -3.50
CA VAL A 187 22.71 -13.67 -3.66
C VAL A 187 23.23 -14.57 -4.76
N VAL A 188 23.58 -14.01 -5.94
CA VAL A 188 24.17 -14.77 -7.05
C VAL A 188 25.46 -15.48 -6.60
N SER A 189 26.34 -14.75 -5.89
CA SER A 189 27.58 -15.33 -5.37
C SER A 189 27.34 -16.48 -4.38
N LYS A 190 26.34 -16.34 -3.50
CA LYS A 190 26.00 -17.34 -2.48
C LYS A 190 25.30 -18.58 -3.05
N LEU A 191 24.41 -18.38 -4.02
CA LEU A 191 23.70 -19.47 -4.68
C LEU A 191 24.54 -20.18 -5.77
N GLY A 192 25.56 -19.53 -6.31
CA GLY A 192 26.32 -19.98 -7.48
C GLY A 192 25.50 -19.95 -8.79
N ARG A 193 24.34 -19.26 -8.79
CA ARG A 193 23.45 -19.07 -9.94
C ARG A 193 22.59 -17.82 -9.72
N HIS A 194 21.93 -17.36 -10.78
CA HIS A 194 20.91 -16.31 -10.65
C HIS A 194 19.70 -16.84 -9.86
N PRO A 195 19.13 -16.04 -8.94
CA PRO A 195 17.86 -16.34 -8.32
C PRO A 195 16.73 -16.17 -9.32
N ARG A 196 15.64 -16.92 -9.14
CA ARG A 196 14.40 -16.79 -9.94
C ARG A 196 13.28 -16.18 -9.08
N ALA A 197 12.57 -15.23 -9.66
CA ALA A 197 11.39 -14.63 -9.04
C ALA A 197 10.14 -14.98 -9.86
N LEU A 198 9.08 -15.46 -9.21
CA LEU A 198 7.78 -15.68 -9.81
C LEU A 198 6.80 -14.62 -9.29
N VAL A 199 6.18 -13.88 -10.19
CA VAL A 199 5.21 -12.81 -9.88
C VAL A 199 3.85 -13.22 -10.40
N ILE A 200 2.84 -13.40 -9.52
CA ILE A 200 1.45 -13.62 -9.92
C ILE A 200 0.68 -12.29 -9.87
N GLY A 201 -0.08 -12.00 -10.94
CA GLY A 201 -0.72 -10.72 -11.17
C GLY A 201 0.21 -9.72 -11.88
N ALA A 202 1.18 -10.23 -12.65
CA ALA A 202 2.27 -9.47 -13.26
C ALA A 202 1.81 -8.33 -14.17
N LEU A 203 0.67 -8.47 -14.85
CA LEU A 203 0.10 -7.46 -15.75
C LEU A 203 -0.66 -6.35 -15.02
N GLY A 204 -0.97 -6.54 -13.73
CA GLY A 204 -1.65 -5.57 -12.89
C GLY A 204 -0.72 -4.43 -12.45
N ARG A 205 -1.32 -3.39 -11.84
CA ARG A 205 -0.58 -2.23 -11.31
C ARG A 205 0.49 -2.65 -10.29
N CYS A 206 0.16 -3.58 -9.41
CA CYS A 206 1.08 -4.10 -8.40
C CYS A 206 2.18 -4.97 -9.04
N GLY A 207 1.79 -5.96 -9.83
CA GLY A 207 2.75 -6.86 -10.46
C GLY A 207 3.71 -6.18 -11.42
N SER A 208 3.24 -5.16 -12.17
CA SER A 208 4.14 -4.36 -13.02
C SER A 208 5.22 -3.65 -12.20
N GLY A 209 4.91 -3.17 -10.99
CA GLY A 209 5.89 -2.63 -10.05
C GLY A 209 6.88 -3.69 -9.60
N ALA A 210 6.39 -4.87 -9.22
CA ALA A 210 7.24 -5.98 -8.81
C ALA A 210 8.24 -6.40 -9.89
N VAL A 211 7.76 -6.59 -11.10
CA VAL A 211 8.60 -6.92 -12.26
C VAL A 211 9.59 -5.80 -12.57
N ASN A 212 9.17 -4.53 -12.45
CA ASN A 212 10.03 -3.37 -12.71
C ASN A 212 11.23 -3.30 -11.75
N PHE A 213 11.04 -3.61 -10.46
CA PHE A 213 12.14 -3.67 -9.51
C PHE A 213 13.22 -4.67 -9.96
N PHE A 214 12.82 -5.91 -10.26
CA PHE A 214 13.77 -6.95 -10.69
C PHE A 214 14.52 -6.56 -11.97
N LYS A 215 13.82 -5.95 -12.94
CA LYS A 215 14.45 -5.43 -14.17
C LYS A 215 15.47 -4.32 -13.86
N LYS A 216 15.16 -3.38 -12.96
CA LYS A 216 16.06 -2.26 -12.60
C LYS A 216 17.31 -2.68 -11.86
N ILE A 217 17.25 -3.75 -11.08
CA ILE A 217 18.47 -4.28 -10.42
C ILE A 217 19.35 -5.12 -11.36
N GLY A 218 18.88 -5.42 -12.58
CA GLY A 218 19.63 -6.15 -13.59
C GLY A 218 19.39 -7.65 -13.58
N MET A 219 18.26 -8.12 -13.04
CA MET A 219 17.85 -9.52 -13.17
C MET A 219 17.47 -9.82 -14.62
N ASP A 220 17.93 -10.96 -15.15
CA ASP A 220 17.64 -11.37 -16.51
C ASP A 220 16.15 -11.69 -16.70
N LYS A 221 15.64 -11.42 -17.90
CA LYS A 221 14.21 -11.60 -18.19
C LYS A 221 13.75 -13.04 -17.97
N GLU A 222 14.60 -14.00 -18.26
CA GLU A 222 14.33 -15.43 -18.12
C GLU A 222 14.18 -15.88 -16.66
N ASP A 223 14.74 -15.10 -15.74
CA ASP A 223 14.67 -15.36 -14.30
C ASP A 223 13.46 -14.65 -13.63
N ILE A 224 12.78 -13.77 -14.37
CA ILE A 224 11.54 -13.11 -13.92
C ILE A 224 10.34 -13.80 -14.56
N VAL A 225 9.71 -14.69 -13.81
CA VAL A 225 8.53 -15.45 -14.28
C VAL A 225 7.27 -14.61 -14.04
N GLU A 226 6.70 -14.11 -15.13
CA GLU A 226 5.53 -13.24 -15.10
C GLU A 226 4.26 -14.08 -15.33
N TRP A 227 3.40 -14.23 -14.33
CA TRP A 227 2.13 -14.96 -14.40
C TRP A 227 0.93 -14.04 -14.14
N ASP A 228 -0.15 -14.34 -14.85
CA ASP A 228 -1.45 -13.68 -14.66
C ASP A 228 -2.59 -14.73 -14.78
N MET A 229 -3.78 -14.30 -15.17
CA MET A 229 -4.97 -15.16 -15.24
C MET A 229 -4.78 -16.37 -16.17
N ALA A 230 -4.04 -16.23 -17.26
CA ALA A 230 -3.82 -17.32 -18.22
C ALA A 230 -3.05 -18.48 -17.59
N GLU A 231 -1.96 -18.19 -16.87
CA GLU A 231 -1.10 -19.20 -16.25
C GLU A 231 -1.77 -19.81 -15.02
N THR A 232 -2.54 -19.00 -14.26
CA THR A 232 -3.23 -19.46 -13.04
C THR A 232 -4.54 -20.19 -13.33
N ALA A 233 -5.08 -20.14 -14.54
CA ALA A 233 -6.34 -20.78 -14.94
C ALA A 233 -6.34 -22.31 -14.77
N LYS A 234 -5.17 -22.95 -14.78
CA LYS A 234 -5.03 -24.39 -14.54
C LYS A 234 -5.38 -24.82 -13.10
N GLY A 235 -5.47 -23.84 -12.17
CA GLY A 235 -5.72 -24.10 -10.74
C GLY A 235 -4.46 -24.53 -9.99
N GLY A 236 -4.34 -24.09 -8.73
CA GLY A 236 -3.25 -24.48 -7.85
C GLY A 236 -3.46 -25.88 -7.19
N PRO A 237 -2.51 -26.38 -6.39
CA PRO A 237 -1.23 -25.71 -6.07
C PRO A 237 -0.25 -25.72 -7.26
N PHE A 238 0.65 -24.72 -7.29
CA PHE A 238 1.58 -24.54 -8.41
C PHE A 238 2.99 -24.97 -8.03
N GLN A 239 3.49 -26.01 -8.71
CA GLN A 239 4.84 -26.53 -8.52
C GLN A 239 5.90 -25.45 -8.89
N GLU A 240 5.62 -24.63 -9.88
CA GLU A 240 6.49 -23.58 -10.38
C GLU A 240 6.83 -22.52 -9.32
N ILE A 241 5.95 -22.32 -8.34
CA ILE A 241 6.24 -21.44 -7.18
C ILE A 241 7.37 -22.05 -6.34
N LEU A 242 7.35 -23.37 -6.12
CA LEU A 242 8.37 -24.06 -5.31
C LEU A 242 9.73 -24.13 -6.02
N GLU A 243 9.77 -23.91 -7.33
CA GLU A 243 10.98 -23.89 -8.18
C GLU A 243 11.60 -22.49 -8.31
N ALA A 244 10.89 -21.43 -7.90
CA ALA A 244 11.42 -20.07 -7.80
C ALA A 244 12.06 -19.84 -6.43
N ASP A 245 13.03 -18.93 -6.31
CA ASP A 245 13.62 -18.54 -5.02
C ASP A 245 12.72 -17.55 -4.26
N ILE A 246 12.04 -16.68 -5.01
CA ILE A 246 11.13 -15.65 -4.49
C ILE A 246 9.78 -15.79 -5.19
N PHE A 247 8.70 -15.80 -4.41
CA PHE A 247 7.34 -15.70 -4.91
C PHE A 247 6.69 -14.40 -4.46
N ILE A 248 6.18 -13.61 -5.42
CA ILE A 248 5.47 -12.35 -5.19
C ILE A 248 4.00 -12.52 -5.58
N ASN A 249 3.09 -12.42 -4.63
CA ASN A 249 1.66 -12.39 -4.89
C ASN A 249 1.15 -10.94 -4.97
N CYS A 250 0.64 -10.55 -6.15
CA CYS A 250 0.09 -9.23 -6.44
C CYS A 250 -1.41 -9.25 -6.70
N ILE A 251 -2.11 -10.33 -6.37
CA ILE A 251 -3.56 -10.41 -6.58
C ILE A 251 -4.32 -10.52 -5.26
N TYR A 252 -5.48 -9.88 -5.24
CA TYR A 252 -6.47 -9.98 -4.18
C TYR A 252 -7.69 -10.74 -4.71
N LEU A 253 -8.11 -11.78 -3.99
CA LEU A 253 -9.22 -12.63 -4.42
C LEU A 253 -10.53 -12.25 -3.71
N THR A 254 -11.59 -12.12 -4.48
CA THR A 254 -12.96 -11.89 -4.01
C THR A 254 -13.81 -13.17 -4.02
N SER A 255 -13.26 -14.27 -4.56
CA SER A 255 -13.90 -15.58 -4.59
C SER A 255 -12.86 -16.66 -4.33
N LYS A 256 -13.30 -17.78 -3.75
CA LYS A 256 -12.42 -18.89 -3.43
C LYS A 256 -11.97 -19.63 -4.68
N ILE A 257 -10.67 -19.82 -4.79
CA ILE A 257 -10.03 -20.68 -5.79
C ILE A 257 -9.09 -21.67 -5.08
N PRO A 258 -8.57 -22.72 -5.76
CA PRO A 258 -7.54 -23.57 -5.18
C PRO A 258 -6.32 -22.75 -4.74
N SER A 259 -5.76 -23.08 -3.58
CA SER A 259 -4.59 -22.40 -3.03
C SER A 259 -3.39 -22.49 -3.97
N PHE A 260 -2.59 -21.44 -4.06
CA PHE A 260 -1.38 -21.43 -4.88
C PHE A 260 -0.26 -22.31 -4.30
N ILE A 261 -0.11 -22.28 -2.99
CA ILE A 261 0.78 -23.15 -2.21
C ILE A 261 0.11 -23.48 -0.86
N THR A 262 0.49 -24.61 -0.26
CA THR A 262 0.02 -25.04 1.06
C THR A 262 1.17 -25.61 1.87
N HIS A 263 0.98 -25.79 3.18
CA HIS A 263 1.96 -26.45 4.04
C HIS A 263 2.31 -27.85 3.52
N GLU A 264 1.32 -28.60 3.03
CA GLU A 264 1.51 -29.95 2.50
C GLU A 264 2.42 -29.95 1.28
N THR A 265 2.19 -29.03 0.32
CA THR A 265 3.02 -28.95 -0.90
C THR A 265 4.45 -28.52 -0.61
N ILE A 266 4.64 -27.57 0.32
CA ILE A 266 5.93 -27.13 0.78
C ILE A 266 6.70 -28.25 1.45
N THR A 267 6.05 -28.99 2.34
CA THR A 267 6.65 -30.11 3.07
C THR A 267 6.98 -31.27 2.14
N ALA A 268 6.08 -31.60 1.20
CA ALA A 268 6.28 -32.66 0.21
C ALA A 268 7.47 -32.39 -0.71
N ALA A 269 7.73 -31.13 -1.08
CA ALA A 269 8.88 -30.74 -1.87
C ALA A 269 10.21 -30.89 -1.10
N GLY A 270 10.19 -30.79 0.23
CA GLY A 270 11.33 -31.04 1.07
C GLY A 270 12.56 -30.22 0.68
N SER A 271 13.72 -30.90 0.59
CA SER A 271 15.00 -30.27 0.21
C SER A 271 15.13 -29.97 -1.28
N SER A 272 14.23 -30.45 -2.14
CA SER A 272 14.23 -30.11 -3.57
C SER A 272 13.63 -28.71 -3.85
N ARG A 273 12.91 -28.15 -2.88
CA ARG A 273 12.33 -26.82 -2.94
C ARG A 273 13.41 -25.75 -3.02
N GLN A 274 13.27 -24.85 -4.01
CA GLN A 274 14.13 -23.65 -4.13
C GLN A 274 13.53 -22.46 -3.38
N LEU A 275 12.20 -22.38 -3.26
CA LEU A 275 11.48 -21.28 -2.64
C LEU A 275 11.97 -21.00 -1.21
N ARG A 276 12.39 -19.79 -0.96
CA ARG A 276 12.89 -19.31 0.34
C ARG A 276 12.09 -18.13 0.88
N VAL A 277 11.52 -17.31 -0.02
CA VAL A 277 10.78 -16.11 0.37
C VAL A 277 9.47 -16.02 -0.38
N VAL A 278 8.39 -15.77 0.36
CA VAL A 278 7.09 -15.39 -0.16
C VAL A 278 6.81 -13.95 0.25
N VAL A 279 6.43 -13.12 -0.70
CA VAL A 279 5.92 -11.78 -0.43
C VAL A 279 4.46 -11.73 -0.86
N ASP A 280 3.57 -11.68 0.11
CA ASP A 280 2.15 -11.47 -0.16
C ASP A 280 1.82 -9.97 -0.06
N VAL A 281 1.81 -9.30 -1.22
CA VAL A 281 1.52 -7.86 -1.28
C VAL A 281 0.05 -7.56 -0.98
N SER A 282 -0.84 -8.54 -1.18
CA SER A 282 -2.25 -8.40 -0.82
C SER A 282 -2.47 -8.44 0.69
N CYS A 283 -1.61 -9.13 1.42
CA CYS A 283 -1.46 -9.25 2.88
C CYS A 283 -2.78 -9.29 3.69
N ASP A 284 -3.83 -9.87 3.13
CA ASP A 284 -5.12 -9.97 3.81
C ASP A 284 -5.25 -11.32 4.53
N THR A 285 -4.69 -11.39 5.73
CA THR A 285 -4.69 -12.60 6.56
C THR A 285 -6.09 -13.03 7.01
N THR A 286 -7.06 -12.12 6.97
CA THR A 286 -8.45 -12.37 7.36
C THR A 286 -9.36 -12.77 6.20
N ASN A 287 -8.86 -12.69 4.96
CA ASN A 287 -9.63 -13.05 3.77
C ASN A 287 -9.79 -14.57 3.66
N PRO A 288 -11.02 -15.10 3.71
CA PRO A 288 -11.29 -16.53 3.57
C PRO A 288 -10.88 -17.09 2.18
N ASN A 289 -10.62 -16.20 1.22
CA ASN A 289 -10.18 -16.52 -0.12
C ASN A 289 -8.67 -16.43 -0.32
N ASN A 290 -7.88 -16.19 0.76
CA ASN A 290 -6.43 -16.10 0.68
C ASN A 290 -5.83 -17.34 0.00
N PRO A 291 -5.12 -17.20 -1.15
CA PRO A 291 -4.57 -18.35 -1.88
C PRO A 291 -3.24 -18.88 -1.30
N ILE A 292 -2.73 -18.24 -0.25
CA ILE A 292 -1.44 -18.53 0.40
C ILE A 292 -1.66 -18.80 1.90
N PRO A 293 -2.37 -19.86 2.28
CA PRO A 293 -2.75 -20.13 3.68
C PRO A 293 -1.58 -20.73 4.50
N ILE A 294 -0.39 -20.14 4.43
CA ILE A 294 0.83 -20.60 5.10
C ILE A 294 1.31 -19.64 6.19
N TYR A 295 0.60 -18.53 6.37
CA TYR A 295 0.86 -17.51 7.38
C TYR A 295 -0.47 -16.91 7.86
N ASP A 296 -0.49 -16.32 9.05
CA ASP A 296 -1.68 -15.79 9.72
C ASP A 296 -1.47 -14.42 10.40
N VAL A 297 -0.30 -13.79 10.16
CA VAL A 297 0.08 -12.51 10.76
C VAL A 297 0.56 -11.52 9.70
N ASN A 298 0.26 -10.24 9.90
CA ASN A 298 0.89 -9.18 9.14
C ASN A 298 2.27 -8.87 9.74
N THR A 299 3.25 -8.65 8.88
CA THR A 299 4.58 -8.19 9.27
C THR A 299 4.70 -6.67 9.21
N THR A 300 5.75 -6.13 9.79
CA THR A 300 6.01 -4.68 9.87
C THR A 300 7.46 -4.40 9.51
N PHE A 301 7.84 -3.13 9.31
CA PHE A 301 9.20 -2.81 8.86
C PHE A 301 10.29 -3.05 9.90
N ASP A 302 9.94 -3.15 11.18
CA ASP A 302 10.86 -3.57 12.25
C ASP A 302 11.12 -5.09 12.25
N ALA A 303 10.17 -5.89 11.73
CA ALA A 303 10.28 -7.33 11.52
C ALA A 303 9.64 -7.69 10.15
N PRO A 304 10.35 -7.45 9.03
CA PRO A 304 9.76 -7.50 7.68
C PRO A 304 9.29 -8.88 7.23
N THR A 305 9.86 -9.93 7.82
CA THR A 305 9.48 -11.31 7.52
C THR A 305 9.26 -12.14 8.79
N VAL A 306 8.47 -13.20 8.64
CA VAL A 306 8.28 -14.22 9.66
C VAL A 306 8.56 -15.60 9.08
N PRO A 307 9.17 -16.52 9.85
CA PRO A 307 9.37 -17.89 9.39
C PRO A 307 8.04 -18.64 9.32
N VAL A 308 7.86 -19.40 8.25
CA VAL A 308 6.76 -20.37 8.13
C VAL A 308 7.07 -21.57 9.03
N LYS A 309 6.10 -21.96 9.84
CA LYS A 309 6.22 -23.16 10.68
C LYS A 309 6.14 -24.40 9.80
N LEU A 310 7.28 -25.06 9.61
CA LEU A 310 7.40 -26.28 8.80
C LEU A 310 7.89 -27.44 9.66
N ASP A 311 7.28 -28.60 9.50
CA ASP A 311 7.70 -29.84 10.17
C ASP A 311 8.76 -30.58 9.36
N GLY A 312 9.48 -31.51 9.99
CA GLY A 312 10.31 -32.50 9.30
C GLY A 312 11.70 -32.04 8.86
N GLY A 313 12.24 -30.93 9.41
CA GLY A 313 13.61 -30.49 9.09
C GLY A 313 13.80 -30.00 7.66
N VAL A 314 12.74 -29.59 6.99
CA VAL A 314 12.79 -28.94 5.66
C VAL A 314 13.46 -27.56 5.75
N PRO A 315 14.10 -27.08 4.66
CA PRO A 315 14.70 -25.75 4.64
C PRO A 315 13.73 -24.64 5.06
N SER A 316 14.23 -23.61 5.72
CA SER A 316 13.44 -22.45 6.15
C SER A 316 12.73 -21.76 4.99
N LEU A 317 11.61 -21.12 5.29
CA LEU A 317 10.82 -20.30 4.37
C LEU A 317 10.35 -19.08 5.14
N GLU A 318 10.52 -17.90 4.58
CA GLU A 318 10.10 -16.63 5.18
C GLU A 318 8.91 -16.05 4.41
N VAL A 319 7.99 -15.41 5.12
CA VAL A 319 6.86 -14.66 4.52
C VAL A 319 6.96 -13.20 4.92
N CYS A 320 6.84 -12.32 3.92
CA CYS A 320 6.58 -10.89 4.10
C CYS A 320 5.10 -10.62 3.80
N SER A 321 4.42 -9.95 4.73
CA SER A 321 3.01 -9.54 4.62
C SER A 321 2.78 -8.14 5.20
N ILE A 322 3.60 -7.17 4.77
CA ILE A 322 3.50 -5.77 5.21
C ILE A 322 2.36 -5.08 4.45
N ASP A 323 1.38 -4.51 5.17
CA ASP A 323 0.19 -3.88 4.57
C ASP A 323 0.42 -2.48 4.00
N HIS A 324 1.60 -1.89 4.23
CA HIS A 324 1.96 -0.53 3.81
C HIS A 324 3.33 -0.47 3.13
N LEU A 325 3.68 -1.49 2.34
CA LEU A 325 4.93 -1.59 1.58
C LEU A 325 5.35 -0.30 0.84
N PRO A 326 4.41 0.51 0.27
CA PRO A 326 4.79 1.73 -0.42
C PRO A 326 5.54 2.76 0.44
N THR A 327 5.45 2.69 1.77
CA THR A 327 6.17 3.61 2.66
C THR A 327 7.69 3.36 2.70
N LEU A 328 8.19 2.29 2.07
CA LEU A 328 9.63 2.07 1.91
C LEU A 328 10.27 3.09 0.94
N LEU A 329 9.48 3.61 -0.02
CA LEU A 329 9.81 4.74 -0.91
C LEU A 329 8.74 5.82 -0.75
N PRO A 330 8.68 6.52 0.39
CA PRO A 330 7.54 7.36 0.72
C PRO A 330 7.41 8.59 -0.18
N ARG A 331 8.53 9.15 -0.68
CA ARG A 331 8.51 10.30 -1.59
C ARG A 331 7.88 9.94 -2.93
N GLU A 332 8.45 8.96 -3.63
CA GLU A 332 7.98 8.56 -4.97
C GLU A 332 6.54 8.02 -4.92
N ALA A 333 6.24 7.22 -3.90
CA ALA A 333 4.88 6.70 -3.70
C ALA A 333 3.87 7.83 -3.49
N SER A 334 4.19 8.83 -2.66
CA SER A 334 3.32 9.98 -2.43
C SER A 334 3.22 10.89 -3.65
N GLU A 335 4.32 11.12 -4.37
CA GLU A 335 4.33 11.94 -5.57
C GLU A 335 3.46 11.34 -6.67
N GLN A 336 3.57 10.03 -6.93
CA GLN A 336 2.70 9.35 -7.89
C GLN A 336 1.24 9.43 -7.46
N PHE A 337 0.94 9.03 -6.22
CA PHE A 337 -0.42 9.02 -5.70
C PHE A 337 -1.07 10.40 -5.73
N SER A 338 -0.36 11.40 -5.24
CA SER A 338 -0.86 12.78 -5.15
C SER A 338 -1.06 13.41 -6.53
N ASN A 339 -0.19 13.11 -7.52
CA ASN A 339 -0.38 13.55 -8.89
C ASN A 339 -1.59 12.88 -9.55
N ASP A 340 -1.81 11.59 -9.31
CA ASP A 340 -2.99 10.86 -9.81
C ASP A 340 -4.29 11.40 -9.19
N LEU A 341 -4.27 11.77 -7.90
CA LEU A 341 -5.41 12.28 -7.16
C LEU A 341 -5.74 13.75 -7.50
N LEU A 342 -4.75 14.56 -7.88
CA LEU A 342 -4.88 15.99 -8.07
C LEU A 342 -6.02 16.42 -9.02
N PRO A 343 -6.21 15.80 -10.21
CA PRO A 343 -7.31 16.18 -11.10
C PRO A 343 -8.70 16.04 -10.45
N THR A 344 -8.84 15.05 -9.56
CA THR A 344 -10.06 14.81 -8.80
C THR A 344 -10.21 15.86 -7.68
N LEU A 345 -9.15 16.15 -6.93
CA LEU A 345 -9.19 17.18 -5.88
C LEU A 345 -9.53 18.57 -6.43
N LEU A 346 -9.07 18.91 -7.62
CA LEU A 346 -9.42 20.19 -8.28
C LEU A 346 -10.93 20.34 -8.50
N GLN A 347 -11.67 19.24 -8.60
CA GLN A 347 -13.13 19.23 -8.77
C GLN A 347 -13.90 19.45 -7.45
N LEU A 348 -13.22 19.50 -6.27
CA LEU A 348 -13.89 19.75 -4.99
C LEU A 348 -14.63 21.09 -4.94
N LYS A 349 -14.21 22.10 -5.70
CA LYS A 349 -14.93 23.38 -5.83
C LYS A 349 -16.31 23.24 -6.47
N THR A 350 -16.51 22.19 -7.24
CA THR A 350 -17.78 21.87 -7.92
C THR A 350 -18.26 20.49 -7.57
N MET A 351 -18.04 20.08 -6.31
CA MET A 351 -18.30 18.73 -5.80
C MET A 351 -19.69 18.22 -6.18
N ASP A 352 -20.73 19.06 -6.06
CA ASP A 352 -22.10 18.69 -6.36
C ASP A 352 -22.39 18.44 -7.84
N ARG A 353 -21.48 18.82 -8.73
CA ARG A 353 -21.57 18.62 -10.17
C ARG A 353 -20.55 17.61 -10.69
N SER A 354 -19.63 17.19 -9.84
CA SER A 354 -18.60 16.23 -10.18
C SER A 354 -19.06 14.82 -9.87
N LYS A 355 -19.13 13.97 -10.87
CA LYS A 355 -19.65 12.62 -10.75
C LYS A 355 -18.85 11.76 -9.76
N VAL A 356 -17.52 11.90 -9.76
CA VAL A 356 -16.66 11.17 -8.84
C VAL A 356 -17.01 11.47 -7.38
N TRP A 357 -17.31 12.74 -7.04
CA TRP A 357 -17.64 13.14 -5.69
C TRP A 357 -19.08 12.84 -5.31
N THR A 358 -20.03 12.98 -6.24
CA THR A 358 -21.43 12.61 -5.98
C THR A 358 -21.59 11.11 -5.79
N GLU A 359 -20.95 10.28 -6.62
CA GLU A 359 -20.93 8.81 -6.45
C GLU A 359 -20.27 8.40 -5.11
N ALA A 360 -19.16 9.05 -4.71
CA ALA A 360 -18.50 8.77 -3.43
C ALA A 360 -19.43 9.15 -2.23
N ARG A 361 -20.12 10.28 -2.30
CA ARG A 361 -21.07 10.71 -1.27
C ARG A 361 -22.29 9.77 -1.21
N ASP A 362 -22.82 9.36 -2.34
CA ASP A 362 -23.95 8.43 -2.40
C ASP A 362 -23.57 7.06 -1.81
N LEU A 363 -22.34 6.60 -2.09
CA LEU A 363 -21.80 5.38 -1.49
C LEU A 363 -21.71 5.52 0.03
N PHE A 364 -21.17 6.64 0.54
CA PHE A 364 -21.11 6.91 1.98
C PHE A 364 -22.52 6.82 2.61
N HIS A 365 -23.52 7.51 2.06
CA HIS A 365 -24.88 7.48 2.58
C HIS A 365 -25.48 6.07 2.56
N LYS A 366 -25.24 5.31 1.50
CA LYS A 366 -25.66 3.90 1.43
C LYS A 366 -25.05 3.08 2.57
N MET A 367 -23.76 3.20 2.79
CA MET A 367 -23.04 2.44 3.83
C MET A 367 -23.43 2.89 5.24
N ALA A 368 -23.50 4.19 5.48
CA ALA A 368 -23.91 4.75 6.78
C ALA A 368 -25.36 4.40 7.14
N ASN A 369 -26.26 4.25 6.17
CA ASN A 369 -27.66 3.87 6.41
C ASN A 369 -27.85 2.35 6.58
N SER A 370 -26.82 1.55 6.29
CA SER A 370 -26.91 0.08 6.44
C SER A 370 -26.53 -0.42 7.84
N ILE A 371 -26.14 0.50 8.75
CA ILE A 371 -25.76 0.20 10.13
C ILE A 371 -26.73 0.83 11.14
#